data_aefd12eb914cf5274ba58c15eb6ebc61
#
_entry.id   aefd12eb914cf5274ba58c15eb6ebc61
#
_cell.length_a   1.000
_cell.length_b   1.000
_cell.length_c   1.000
_cell.angle_alpha   90.00
_cell.angle_beta   90.00
_cell.angle_gamma   90.00
#
_symmetry.space_group_name_H-M   'P 1'
#
loop_
_entity.id
_entity.type
_entity.pdbx_description
1 polymer ?
#
loop_
_entity_poly.entity_id
_entity_poly.type
_entity_poly.pdbx_seq_one_letter_code
_entity_poly.pdbx_strand_id
1 'polypeptide(L)'
;GYEFSDGQMDDHALGLWVAEQARAEGAVIHEQCGVRAVSTNGSITLEDGSVRQHERVLNICGPWAERLLENSGIKSPYKLDLIRGSHLILQQPCKQAYLLEVPGERRIIFVLPWKGQTLVGTTEVRQELGSPIRCADEEREYMLRILKYYFPELDPGKIEVTSFAGVRPLLRSAADPSQVTREYALHREGNLVSV
;
A
#
# COMPACT_ATOMS: atom_id res chain seq x y z
N GLY A 1 -1.04 19.49 -23.21
CA GLY A 1 -0.77 19.09 -21.82
C GLY A 1 -0.80 20.30 -20.90
N TYR A 2 -0.84 20.04 -19.62
CA TYR A 2 -0.76 21.06 -18.58
C TYR A 2 0.49 20.81 -17.76
N GLU A 3 1.13 21.86 -17.26
CA GLU A 3 2.26 21.82 -16.34
C GLU A 3 1.78 22.30 -14.98
N PHE A 4 2.15 21.59 -13.90
CA PHE A 4 1.83 21.94 -12.53
C PHE A 4 2.93 21.40 -11.60
N SER A 5 2.99 21.91 -10.37
CA SER A 5 3.89 21.42 -9.33
C SER A 5 3.16 20.54 -8.35
N ASP A 6 3.78 19.43 -7.98
CA ASP A 6 3.27 18.51 -6.95
C ASP A 6 4.42 17.96 -6.12
N GLY A 7 4.09 17.38 -4.97
CA GLY A 7 5.04 16.75 -4.06
C GLY A 7 5.29 15.29 -4.38
N GLN A 8 6.56 14.89 -4.38
CA GLN A 8 6.94 13.48 -4.43
C GLN A 8 7.59 13.07 -3.11
N MET A 9 7.26 11.90 -2.62
CA MET A 9 7.73 11.39 -1.34
C MET A 9 8.27 9.97 -1.48
N ASP A 10 9.37 9.69 -0.77
CA ASP A 10 9.82 8.33 -0.49
C ASP A 10 9.10 7.84 0.77
N ASP A 11 7.98 7.15 0.61
CA ASP A 11 7.12 6.65 1.69
C ASP A 11 7.83 5.65 2.60
N HIS A 12 8.74 4.83 2.05
CA HIS A 12 9.59 3.94 2.84
C HIS A 12 10.54 4.71 3.76
N ALA A 13 11.25 5.68 3.21
CA ALA A 13 12.16 6.52 4.00
C ALA A 13 11.40 7.34 5.06
N LEU A 14 10.22 7.85 4.71
CA LEU A 14 9.35 8.54 5.67
C LEU A 14 8.91 7.61 6.80
N GLY A 15 8.50 6.37 6.49
CA GLY A 15 8.10 5.39 7.49
C GLY A 15 9.23 5.05 8.46
N LEU A 16 10.45 4.85 7.96
CA LEU A 16 11.63 4.63 8.80
C LEU A 16 11.92 5.84 9.69
N TRP A 17 11.87 7.03 9.13
CA TRP A 17 12.08 8.27 9.90
C TRP A 17 11.03 8.43 11.01
N VAL A 18 9.74 8.19 10.73
CA VAL A 18 8.68 8.24 11.74
C VAL A 18 8.94 7.22 12.85
N ALA A 19 9.38 5.99 12.52
CA ALA A 19 9.72 4.99 13.51
C ALA A 19 10.90 5.42 14.40
N GLU A 20 11.92 6.06 13.82
CA GLU A 20 13.06 6.61 14.58
C GLU A 20 12.63 7.74 15.53
N GLN A 21 11.77 8.66 15.05
CA GLN A 21 11.22 9.71 15.91
C GLN A 21 10.40 9.14 17.06
N ALA A 22 9.56 8.14 16.80
CA ALA A 22 8.78 7.47 17.84
C ALA A 22 9.69 6.81 18.91
N ARG A 23 10.79 6.16 18.49
CA ARG A 23 11.80 5.64 19.42
C ARG A 23 12.45 6.73 20.27
N ALA A 24 12.77 7.86 19.66
CA ALA A 24 13.35 9.01 20.37
C ALA A 24 12.40 9.57 21.43
N GLU A 25 11.09 9.52 21.18
CA GLU A 25 10.04 9.89 22.14
C GLU A 25 9.70 8.78 23.15
N GLY A 26 10.46 7.67 23.17
CA GLY A 26 10.31 6.59 24.14
C GLY A 26 9.42 5.43 23.72
N ALA A 27 8.95 5.38 22.49
CA ALA A 27 8.20 4.22 21.99
C ALA A 27 9.11 3.00 21.84
N VAL A 28 8.60 1.84 22.26
CA VAL A 28 9.27 0.55 22.03
C VAL A 28 8.69 -0.10 20.79
N ILE A 29 9.53 -0.35 19.79
CA ILE A 29 9.15 -1.02 18.55
C ILE A 29 9.69 -2.45 18.57
N HIS A 30 8.79 -3.42 18.53
CA HIS A 30 9.10 -4.85 18.43
C HIS A 30 8.95 -5.30 16.99
N GLU A 31 10.06 -5.48 16.30
CA GLU A 31 10.08 -6.04 14.96
C GLU A 31 9.98 -7.57 15.01
N GLN A 32 9.43 -8.19 13.96
CA GLN A 32 9.24 -9.64 13.85
C GLN A 32 8.47 -10.24 15.02
N CYS A 33 7.56 -9.45 15.60
CA CYS A 33 6.73 -9.81 16.74
C CYS A 33 5.26 -9.81 16.30
N GLY A 34 4.82 -10.91 15.70
CA GLY A 34 3.46 -11.05 15.17
C GLY A 34 2.41 -11.08 16.29
N VAL A 35 1.29 -10.41 16.07
CA VAL A 35 0.12 -10.45 16.95
C VAL A 35 -0.91 -11.39 16.33
N ARG A 36 -1.25 -12.47 17.05
CA ARG A 36 -2.22 -13.48 16.62
C ARG A 36 -3.66 -13.08 16.93
N ALA A 37 -3.90 -12.46 18.07
CA ALA A 37 -5.23 -12.05 18.52
C ALA A 37 -5.18 -10.83 19.43
N VAL A 38 -6.29 -10.12 19.49
CA VAL A 38 -6.51 -8.98 20.38
C VAL A 38 -7.83 -9.14 21.15
N SER A 39 -8.01 -8.39 22.22
CA SER A 39 -9.25 -8.41 22.97
C SER A 39 -9.73 -6.99 23.29
N THR A 40 -11.03 -6.84 23.44
CA THR A 40 -11.67 -5.58 23.83
C THR A 40 -11.34 -5.12 25.25
N ASN A 41 -10.75 -5.99 26.08
CA ASN A 41 -10.24 -5.64 27.41
C ASN A 41 -8.80 -5.09 27.41
N GLY A 42 -8.16 -4.99 26.22
CA GLY A 42 -6.81 -4.47 26.08
C GLY A 42 -5.70 -5.54 26.11
N SER A 43 -6.03 -6.83 26.07
CA SER A 43 -5.01 -7.87 25.93
C SER A 43 -4.65 -8.12 24.48
N ILE A 44 -3.38 -8.45 24.23
CA ILE A 44 -2.87 -8.93 22.95
C ILE A 44 -2.22 -10.30 23.15
N THR A 45 -2.42 -11.20 22.21
CA THR A 45 -1.76 -12.52 22.17
C THR A 45 -0.79 -12.52 21.00
N LEU A 46 0.49 -12.76 21.29
CA LEU A 46 1.54 -12.86 20.28
C LEU A 46 1.55 -14.24 19.61
N GLU A 47 2.29 -14.38 18.51
CA GLU A 47 2.40 -15.66 17.79
C GLU A 47 3.08 -16.75 18.61
N ASP A 48 4.00 -16.38 19.52
CA ASP A 48 4.63 -17.31 20.49
C ASP A 48 3.70 -17.78 21.61
N GLY A 49 2.46 -17.29 21.65
CA GLY A 49 1.44 -17.59 22.65
C GLY A 49 1.51 -16.72 23.91
N SER A 50 2.50 -15.85 24.04
CA SER A 50 2.57 -14.92 25.17
C SER A 50 1.44 -13.89 25.12
N VAL A 51 0.99 -13.45 26.29
CA VAL A 51 -0.09 -12.47 26.42
C VAL A 51 0.46 -11.23 27.12
N ARG A 52 0.13 -10.06 26.55
CA ARG A 52 0.46 -8.76 27.15
C ARG A 52 -0.82 -7.97 27.39
N GLN A 53 -0.87 -7.23 28.50
CA GLN A 53 -2.00 -6.39 28.87
C GLN A 53 -1.64 -4.92 28.71
N HIS A 54 -2.54 -4.17 28.06
CA HIS A 54 -2.39 -2.73 27.83
C HIS A 54 -3.70 -2.01 28.18
N GLU A 55 -3.60 -0.75 28.53
CA GLU A 55 -4.79 0.10 28.76
C GLU A 55 -5.59 0.32 27.48
N ARG A 56 -4.90 0.42 26.36
CA ARG A 56 -5.49 0.59 25.03
C ARG A 56 -4.70 -0.18 23.99
N VAL A 57 -5.41 -0.71 23.01
CA VAL A 57 -4.86 -1.39 21.84
C VAL A 57 -5.36 -0.68 20.59
N LEU A 58 -4.44 -0.38 19.69
CA LEU A 58 -4.76 0.19 18.38
C LEU A 58 -4.44 -0.86 17.30
N ASN A 59 -5.46 -1.33 16.61
CA ASN A 59 -5.30 -2.18 15.43
C ASN A 59 -5.15 -1.31 14.19
N ILE A 60 -3.90 -1.10 13.77
CA ILE A 60 -3.53 -0.32 12.58
C ILE A 60 -2.77 -1.26 11.62
N CYS A 61 -3.24 -2.49 11.48
CA CYS A 61 -2.55 -3.54 10.72
C CYS A 61 -2.78 -3.45 9.20
N GLY A 62 -3.35 -2.35 8.69
CA GLY A 62 -3.56 -2.14 7.26
C GLY A 62 -4.34 -3.31 6.63
N PRO A 63 -3.81 -4.00 5.60
CA PRO A 63 -4.51 -5.10 4.93
C PRO A 63 -4.90 -6.26 5.85
N TRP A 64 -4.24 -6.43 6.98
CA TRP A 64 -4.48 -7.51 7.95
C TRP A 64 -5.41 -7.11 9.09
N ALA A 65 -5.87 -5.85 9.15
CA ALA A 65 -6.67 -5.34 10.27
C ALA A 65 -7.97 -6.14 10.48
N GLU A 66 -8.70 -6.43 9.39
CA GLU A 66 -9.92 -7.25 9.44
C GLU A 66 -9.62 -8.70 9.87
N ARG A 67 -8.57 -9.31 9.33
CA ARG A 67 -8.16 -10.67 9.68
C ARG A 67 -7.78 -10.81 11.15
N LEU A 68 -7.13 -9.79 11.73
CA LEU A 68 -6.80 -9.79 13.16
C LEU A 68 -8.06 -9.79 14.03
N LEU A 69 -9.08 -9.01 13.66
CA LEU A 69 -10.37 -9.03 14.35
C LEU A 69 -11.09 -10.38 14.20
N GLU A 70 -11.11 -10.96 13.00
CA GLU A 70 -11.69 -12.29 12.75
C GLU A 70 -11.01 -13.37 13.62
N ASN A 71 -9.68 -13.40 13.65
CA ASN A 71 -8.91 -14.32 14.49
C ASN A 71 -9.19 -14.14 15.98
N SER A 72 -9.62 -12.95 16.37
CA SER A 72 -9.95 -12.58 17.75
C SER A 72 -11.43 -12.84 18.11
N GLY A 73 -12.25 -13.30 17.16
CA GLY A 73 -13.69 -13.47 17.34
C GLY A 73 -14.46 -12.14 17.44
N ILE A 74 -13.86 -11.03 17.01
CA ILE A 74 -14.44 -9.69 17.04
C ILE A 74 -15.00 -9.37 15.66
N LYS A 75 -16.27 -8.96 15.61
CA LYS A 75 -16.93 -8.61 14.36
C LYS A 75 -16.61 -7.19 13.96
N SER A 76 -15.89 -7.01 12.85
CA SER A 76 -15.71 -5.69 12.26
C SER A 76 -17.02 -5.17 11.66
N PRO A 77 -17.40 -3.90 11.91
CA PRO A 77 -18.50 -3.26 11.21
C PRO A 77 -18.16 -2.89 9.75
N TYR A 78 -16.89 -2.92 9.40
CA TYR A 78 -16.37 -2.60 8.08
C TYR A 78 -15.78 -3.84 7.41
N LYS A 79 -15.83 -3.84 6.09
CA LYS A 79 -15.15 -4.83 5.24
C LYS A 79 -14.12 -4.12 4.39
N LEU A 80 -13.01 -4.80 4.14
CA LEU A 80 -11.93 -4.28 3.32
C LEU A 80 -11.93 -4.91 1.93
N ASP A 81 -11.73 -4.07 0.92
CA ASP A 81 -11.30 -4.49 -0.40
C ASP A 81 -9.79 -4.30 -0.49
N LEU A 82 -9.07 -5.36 -0.79
CA LEU A 82 -7.63 -5.33 -0.90
C LEU A 82 -7.24 -5.08 -2.36
N ILE A 83 -6.59 -3.95 -2.60
CA ILE A 83 -6.22 -3.50 -3.95
C ILE A 83 -4.70 -3.51 -4.08
N ARG A 84 -4.18 -4.44 -4.88
CA ARG A 84 -2.77 -4.46 -5.24
C ARG A 84 -2.47 -3.35 -6.23
N GLY A 85 -1.42 -2.59 -5.95
CA GLY A 85 -0.84 -1.61 -6.87
C GLY A 85 0.60 -1.99 -7.16
N SER A 86 0.93 -2.16 -8.43
CA SER A 86 2.27 -2.53 -8.89
C SER A 86 2.97 -1.34 -9.52
N HIS A 87 4.29 -1.33 -9.40
CA HIS A 87 5.16 -0.32 -9.99
C HIS A 87 6.32 -0.97 -10.73
N LEU A 88 6.80 -0.31 -11.77
CA LEU A 88 8.04 -0.65 -12.44
C LEU A 88 9.11 0.38 -12.10
N ILE A 89 10.35 -0.07 -12.00
CA ILE A 89 11.54 0.76 -11.91
C ILE A 89 12.39 0.47 -13.15
N LEU A 90 12.53 1.46 -14.03
CA LEU A 90 13.38 1.39 -15.20
C LEU A 90 14.77 1.94 -14.85
N GLN A 91 15.81 1.20 -15.17
CA GLN A 91 17.23 1.59 -14.96
C GLN A 91 17.67 2.69 -15.96
N GLN A 92 16.78 3.63 -16.20
CA GLN A 92 16.99 4.78 -17.06
C GLN A 92 16.32 6.00 -16.42
N PRO A 93 17.01 7.14 -16.25
CA PRO A 93 16.41 8.32 -15.66
C PRO A 93 15.43 9.00 -16.61
N CYS A 94 14.33 9.52 -16.08
CA CYS A 94 13.50 10.51 -16.79
C CYS A 94 13.82 11.93 -16.29
N LYS A 95 13.62 12.90 -17.17
CA LYS A 95 14.00 14.30 -16.89
C LYS A 95 12.99 15.03 -16.01
N GLN A 96 11.72 14.62 -16.07
CA GLN A 96 10.62 15.26 -15.35
C GLN A 96 9.54 14.24 -15.04
N ALA A 97 8.64 14.58 -14.12
CA ALA A 97 7.47 13.79 -13.80
C ALA A 97 6.40 13.95 -14.88
N TYR A 98 5.70 12.85 -15.15
CA TYR A 98 4.54 12.85 -16.05
C TYR A 98 3.36 12.19 -15.35
N LEU A 99 2.18 12.76 -15.57
CA LEU A 99 0.90 12.18 -15.26
C LEU A 99 0.23 11.86 -16.60
N LEU A 100 0.09 10.57 -16.91
CA LEU A 100 -0.34 10.07 -18.21
C LEU A 100 -1.74 9.46 -18.09
N GLU A 101 -2.66 9.93 -18.93
CA GLU A 101 -3.96 9.28 -19.09
C GLU A 101 -3.80 7.94 -19.80
N VAL A 102 -4.45 6.90 -19.32
CA VAL A 102 -4.41 5.59 -19.99
C VAL A 102 -5.34 5.61 -21.20
N PRO A 103 -4.84 5.35 -22.42
CA PRO A 103 -5.66 5.40 -23.63
C PRO A 103 -6.86 4.45 -23.53
N GLY A 104 -8.08 5.02 -23.66
CA GLY A 104 -9.34 4.27 -23.62
C GLY A 104 -9.86 3.94 -22.22
N GLU A 105 -9.19 4.39 -21.16
CA GLU A 105 -9.58 4.17 -19.76
C GLU A 105 -9.72 5.51 -19.02
N ARG A 106 -10.49 5.51 -17.91
CA ARG A 106 -10.57 6.66 -16.99
C ARG A 106 -9.51 6.56 -15.88
N ARG A 107 -8.29 6.23 -16.27
CA ARG A 107 -7.20 6.00 -15.32
C ARG A 107 -5.99 6.83 -15.71
N ILE A 108 -5.15 7.08 -14.72
CA ILE A 108 -3.84 7.71 -14.89
C ILE A 108 -2.75 6.80 -14.36
N ILE A 109 -1.56 6.91 -14.94
CA ILE A 109 -0.33 6.40 -14.35
C ILE A 109 0.68 7.54 -14.22
N PHE A 110 1.56 7.40 -13.24
CA PHE A 110 2.67 8.31 -13.04
C PHE A 110 3.94 7.73 -13.65
N VAL A 111 4.75 8.61 -14.23
CA VAL A 111 6.14 8.33 -14.64
C VAL A 111 7.00 9.37 -13.94
N LEU A 112 7.77 8.95 -12.95
CA LEU A 112 8.43 9.85 -12.01
C LEU A 112 9.95 9.63 -12.00
N PRO A 113 10.77 10.71 -11.90
CA PRO A 113 12.17 10.57 -11.53
C PRO A 113 12.28 9.89 -10.16
N TRP A 114 13.13 8.86 -10.05
CA TRP A 114 13.26 8.11 -8.81
C TRP A 114 14.71 7.64 -8.59
N LYS A 115 15.44 8.30 -7.70
CA LYS A 115 16.81 7.90 -7.32
C LYS A 115 17.73 7.60 -8.52
N GLY A 116 17.69 8.46 -9.53
CA GLY A 116 18.45 8.28 -10.78
C GLY A 116 17.86 7.30 -11.80
N GLN A 117 16.67 6.79 -11.52
CA GLN A 117 15.90 5.84 -12.32
C GLN A 117 14.53 6.45 -12.68
N THR A 118 13.66 5.65 -13.27
CA THR A 118 12.27 6.04 -13.56
C THR A 118 11.31 5.09 -12.84
N LEU A 119 10.45 5.64 -11.99
CA LEU A 119 9.33 4.92 -11.37
C LEU A 119 8.08 5.08 -12.22
N VAL A 120 7.40 3.97 -12.51
CA VAL A 120 6.17 3.93 -13.30
C VAL A 120 5.09 3.20 -12.55
N GLY A 121 3.91 3.76 -12.44
CA GLY A 121 2.76 3.13 -11.77
C GLY A 121 1.63 4.10 -11.53
N THR A 122 0.54 3.59 -11.10
CA THR A 122 0.34 2.26 -10.50
C THR A 122 -0.77 1.50 -11.21
N THR A 123 -0.81 0.21 -11.02
CA THR A 123 -1.97 -0.63 -11.34
C THR A 123 -2.97 -0.69 -10.19
N GLU A 124 -4.16 -1.25 -10.41
CA GLU A 124 -5.17 -1.48 -9.38
C GLU A 124 -5.86 -2.82 -9.63
N VAL A 125 -5.44 -3.83 -8.89
CA VAL A 125 -5.95 -5.20 -9.02
C VAL A 125 -6.48 -5.66 -7.67
N ARG A 126 -7.77 -6.06 -7.62
CA ARG A 126 -8.32 -6.70 -6.42
C ARG A 126 -7.64 -8.03 -6.18
N GLN A 127 -7.30 -8.31 -4.93
CA GLN A 127 -6.74 -9.60 -4.55
C GLN A 127 -7.22 -10.03 -3.17
N GLU A 128 -7.08 -11.33 -2.90
CA GLU A 128 -7.34 -11.92 -1.59
C GLU A 128 -6.14 -11.78 -0.66
N LEU A 129 -6.41 -11.69 0.64
CA LEU A 129 -5.38 -11.75 1.66
C LEU A 129 -4.69 -13.13 1.61
N GLY A 130 -3.36 -13.14 1.54
CA GLY A 130 -2.58 -14.37 1.40
C GLY A 130 -2.14 -14.66 -0.05
N SER A 131 -2.69 -13.98 -1.04
CA SER A 131 -2.14 -14.01 -2.40
C SER A 131 -0.76 -13.35 -2.43
N PRO A 132 0.18 -13.82 -3.28
CA PRO A 132 1.50 -13.22 -3.39
C PRO A 132 1.43 -11.73 -3.74
N ILE A 133 2.12 -10.89 -2.96
CA ILE A 133 2.19 -9.46 -3.22
C ILE A 133 3.39 -9.22 -4.15
N ARG A 134 3.13 -9.27 -5.44
CA ARG A 134 4.12 -9.04 -6.49
C ARG A 134 3.45 -8.47 -7.74
N CYS A 135 4.21 -7.76 -8.54
CA CYS A 135 3.77 -7.34 -9.87
C CYS A 135 3.57 -8.60 -10.73
N ALA A 136 2.38 -8.77 -11.27
CA ALA A 136 2.09 -9.84 -12.22
C ALA A 136 2.61 -9.44 -13.62
N ASP A 137 2.82 -10.44 -14.48
CA ASP A 137 3.32 -10.20 -15.84
C ASP A 137 2.36 -9.33 -16.64
N GLU A 138 1.05 -9.53 -16.48
CA GLU A 138 0.01 -8.73 -17.11
C GLU A 138 0.05 -7.25 -16.68
N GLU A 139 0.35 -7.00 -15.40
CA GLU A 139 0.50 -5.63 -14.89
C GLU A 139 1.77 -4.97 -15.44
N ARG A 140 2.85 -5.73 -15.53
CA ARG A 140 4.10 -5.29 -16.14
C ARG A 140 3.89 -4.93 -17.61
N GLU A 141 3.29 -5.81 -18.39
CA GLU A 141 3.00 -5.60 -19.80
C GLU A 141 2.06 -4.41 -20.03
N TYR A 142 1.04 -4.28 -19.17
CA TYR A 142 0.13 -3.14 -19.19
C TYR A 142 0.87 -1.81 -19.06
N MET A 143 1.72 -1.65 -18.06
CA MET A 143 2.48 -0.43 -17.85
C MET A 143 3.48 -0.17 -18.98
N LEU A 144 4.18 -1.20 -19.48
CA LEU A 144 5.11 -1.07 -20.59
C LEU A 144 4.40 -0.67 -21.90
N ARG A 145 3.19 -1.18 -22.15
CA ARG A 145 2.37 -0.78 -23.30
C ARG A 145 1.99 0.70 -23.25
N ILE A 146 1.61 1.22 -22.08
CA ILE A 146 1.30 2.64 -21.91
C ILE A 146 2.56 3.50 -22.12
N LEU A 147 3.69 3.10 -21.56
CA LEU A 147 4.96 3.78 -21.80
C LEU A 147 5.30 3.83 -23.28
N LYS A 148 5.14 2.72 -24.00
CA LYS A 148 5.43 2.65 -25.44
C LYS A 148 4.50 3.55 -26.26
N TYR A 149 3.26 3.74 -25.82
CA TYR A 149 2.33 4.64 -26.48
C TYR A 149 2.77 6.11 -26.40
N TYR A 150 3.25 6.56 -25.22
CA TYR A 150 3.69 7.95 -25.01
C TYR A 150 5.15 8.19 -25.38
N PHE A 151 5.97 7.18 -25.30
CA PHE A 151 7.42 7.23 -25.58
C PHE A 151 7.78 6.15 -26.63
N PRO A 152 7.41 6.36 -27.90
CA PRO A 152 7.58 5.33 -28.93
C PRO A 152 9.03 4.94 -29.21
N GLU A 153 9.98 5.81 -28.86
CA GLU A 153 11.43 5.55 -28.95
C GLU A 153 11.94 4.65 -27.81
N LEU A 154 11.17 4.50 -26.73
CA LEU A 154 11.54 3.63 -25.62
C LEU A 154 11.50 2.17 -26.07
N ASP A 155 12.60 1.45 -25.89
CA ASP A 155 12.68 0.01 -26.12
C ASP A 155 12.82 -0.73 -24.78
N PRO A 156 11.70 -1.22 -24.18
CA PRO A 156 11.75 -1.91 -22.90
C PRO A 156 12.62 -3.17 -22.90
N GLY A 157 12.88 -3.76 -24.07
CA GLY A 157 13.76 -4.91 -24.21
C GLY A 157 15.25 -4.59 -24.02
N LYS A 158 15.61 -3.30 -24.09
CA LYS A 158 16.98 -2.81 -23.88
C LYS A 158 17.21 -2.16 -22.52
N ILE A 159 16.18 -2.08 -21.69
CA ILE A 159 16.23 -1.43 -20.37
C ILE A 159 16.01 -2.50 -19.32
N GLU A 160 16.87 -2.54 -18.32
CA GLU A 160 16.60 -3.35 -17.14
C GLU A 160 15.38 -2.80 -16.39
N VAL A 161 14.40 -3.65 -16.14
CA VAL A 161 13.14 -3.28 -15.49
C VAL A 161 12.92 -4.21 -14.31
N THR A 162 12.96 -3.63 -13.11
CA THR A 162 12.53 -4.29 -11.89
C THR A 162 11.11 -3.86 -11.50
N SER A 163 10.50 -4.53 -10.55
CA SER A 163 9.13 -4.21 -10.11
C SER A 163 8.94 -4.48 -8.64
N PHE A 164 7.96 -3.79 -8.06
CA PHE A 164 7.44 -4.09 -6.73
C PHE A 164 5.92 -3.88 -6.71
N ALA A 165 5.28 -4.41 -5.68
CA ALA A 165 3.85 -4.21 -5.45
C ALA A 165 3.56 -4.01 -3.97
N GLY A 166 2.45 -3.33 -3.69
CA GLY A 166 1.90 -3.17 -2.36
C GLY A 166 0.38 -3.39 -2.39
N VAL A 167 -0.21 -3.66 -1.23
CA VAL A 167 -1.66 -3.84 -1.10
C VAL A 167 -2.24 -2.72 -0.27
N ARG A 168 -3.23 -2.04 -0.83
CA ARG A 168 -4.00 -1.00 -0.14
C ARG A 168 -5.27 -1.60 0.43
N PRO A 169 -5.55 -1.44 1.72
CA PRO A 169 -6.87 -1.69 2.28
C PRO A 169 -7.78 -0.49 1.95
N LEU A 170 -8.85 -0.73 1.24
CA LEU A 170 -9.91 0.26 1.02
C LEU A 170 -11.18 -0.20 1.71
N LEU A 171 -11.96 0.71 2.25
CA LEU A 171 -13.29 0.37 2.74
C LEU A 171 -14.14 -0.14 1.58
N ARG A 172 -14.75 -1.32 1.76
CA ARG A 172 -15.55 -1.93 0.70
C ARG A 172 -16.67 -1.01 0.26
N SER A 173 -16.74 -0.78 -1.03
CA SER A 173 -17.76 0.02 -1.70
C SER A 173 -18.25 -0.72 -2.95
N ALA A 174 -19.46 -0.41 -3.40
CA ALA A 174 -19.96 -0.86 -4.70
C ALA A 174 -19.32 -0.11 -5.89
N ALA A 175 -18.58 0.97 -5.62
CA ALA A 175 -17.91 1.76 -6.66
C ALA A 175 -16.64 1.08 -7.18
N ASP A 176 -16.17 1.52 -8.36
CA ASP A 176 -14.88 1.14 -8.89
C ASP A 176 -13.76 1.55 -7.92
N PRO A 177 -12.73 0.70 -7.68
CA PRO A 177 -11.62 1.00 -6.78
C PRO A 177 -10.91 2.33 -7.05
N SER A 178 -10.88 2.78 -8.31
CA SER A 178 -10.30 4.07 -8.70
C SER A 178 -11.13 5.27 -8.25
N GLN A 179 -12.39 5.06 -7.88
CA GLN A 179 -13.35 6.09 -7.45
C GLN A 179 -13.69 6.00 -5.96
N VAL A 180 -13.20 4.97 -5.26
CA VAL A 180 -13.41 4.83 -3.81
C VAL A 180 -12.58 5.88 -3.09
N THR A 181 -13.21 6.61 -2.16
CA THR A 181 -12.51 7.55 -1.29
C THR A 181 -11.47 6.78 -0.46
N ARG A 182 -10.33 7.43 -0.20
CA ARG A 182 -9.26 6.86 0.65
C ARG A 182 -9.43 7.32 2.10
N GLU A 183 -10.67 7.48 2.53
CA GLU A 183 -10.99 7.82 3.91
C GLU A 183 -10.76 6.62 4.82
N TYR A 184 -10.43 6.90 6.06
CA TYR A 184 -10.31 5.91 7.11
C TYR A 184 -11.58 5.88 7.97
N ALA A 185 -11.82 4.76 8.61
CA ALA A 185 -12.88 4.60 9.60
C ALA A 185 -12.26 4.24 10.96
N LEU A 186 -12.81 4.81 12.01
CA LEU A 186 -12.44 4.49 13.38
C LEU A 186 -13.57 3.71 14.04
N HIS A 187 -13.26 2.55 14.58
CA HIS A 187 -14.20 1.75 15.36
C HIS A 187 -13.60 1.40 16.70
N ARG A 188 -14.32 1.74 17.76
CA ARG A 188 -13.92 1.45 19.14
C ARG A 188 -14.84 0.43 19.78
N GLU A 189 -14.26 -0.59 20.37
CA GLU A 189 -14.95 -1.57 21.21
C GLU A 189 -14.14 -1.82 22.49
N GLY A 190 -14.65 -1.32 23.61
CA GLY A 190 -13.91 -1.33 24.88
C GLY A 190 -12.59 -0.56 24.81
N ASN A 191 -11.49 -1.26 25.07
CA ASN A 191 -10.12 -0.75 25.02
C ASN A 191 -9.43 -0.95 23.66
N LEU A 192 -10.11 -1.56 22.69
CA LEU A 192 -9.63 -1.76 21.34
C LEU A 192 -10.16 -0.68 20.41
N VAL A 193 -9.29 -0.10 19.61
CA VAL A 193 -9.64 0.79 18.49
C VAL A 193 -9.03 0.22 17.20
N SER A 194 -9.85 0.05 16.18
CA SER A 194 -9.42 -0.35 14.84
C SER A 194 -9.54 0.82 13.86
N VAL A 195 -8.54 0.95 12.98
CA VAL A 195 -8.44 2.00 11.98
C VAL A 195 -8.38 1.38 10.60
#